data_1dad1467c29d652e94ea011e46df7680
#
_entry.id   1dad1467c29d652e94ea011e46df7680
#
_cell.length_a   1.000
_cell.length_b   1.000
_cell.length_c   1.000
_cell.angle_alpha   90.00
_cell.angle_beta   90.00
_cell.angle_gamma   90.00
#
_symmetry.space_group_name_H-M   'P 1'
#
loop_
_entity.id
_entity.type
_entity.pdbx_description
1 polymer ?
#
loop_
_entity_poly.entity_id
_entity_poly.type
_entity_poly.pdbx_seq_one_letter_code
_entity_poly.pdbx_strand_id
1 'polypeptide(L)'
;MKQNLARKENYGSERSTADIKYLVIHYTSNDGDSDESNGKYFAREVVKASAHYFVDDNSVTQSVPDNYAAYAVGGKCQSAHHPYYGTIKNANSISIEMCDNHKDGTVHICDETLANTYALARALMKKYNIDIDHVVRHYDVNGKLCPNCNGLLNDNVWQTFKNNIVNSTTGALGTGXXXXXXXX
;
A
#
# COMPACT_ATOMS: atom_id res chain seq x y z
N MET A 1 10.04 11.66 -2.80
CA MET A 1 9.21 10.57 -3.37
C MET A 1 9.30 10.64 -4.88
N LYS A 2 9.32 9.47 -5.50
CA LYS A 2 9.44 9.34 -6.95
C LYS A 2 8.07 9.11 -7.55
N GLN A 3 7.94 9.42 -8.84
CA GLN A 3 6.71 9.13 -9.57
C GLN A 3 7.08 8.43 -10.88
N ASN A 4 6.42 7.32 -11.14
CA ASN A 4 6.59 6.58 -12.39
C ASN A 4 5.25 5.92 -12.68
N LEU A 5 4.41 6.62 -13.42
CA LEU A 5 3.01 6.24 -13.54
C LEU A 5 2.83 4.99 -14.38
N ALA A 6 1.96 4.14 -13.92
CA ALA A 6 1.58 2.91 -14.61
C ALA A 6 0.90 3.23 -15.93
N ARG A 7 0.92 2.24 -16.84
CA ARG A 7 0.13 2.31 -18.07
C ARG A 7 -1.36 2.43 -17.72
N LYS A 8 -2.09 3.13 -18.58
CA LYS A 8 -3.52 3.35 -18.34
C LYS A 8 -4.31 2.05 -18.25
N GLU A 9 -3.88 1.00 -18.94
CA GLU A 9 -4.55 -0.29 -18.88
C GLU A 9 -4.50 -0.91 -17.49
N ASN A 10 -3.60 -0.45 -16.64
CA ASN A 10 -3.36 -1.06 -15.34
C ASN A 10 -4.16 -0.45 -14.22
N TYR A 11 -4.86 0.67 -14.45
CA TYR A 11 -5.64 1.26 -13.38
C TYR A 11 -6.98 1.79 -13.88
N GLY A 12 -7.82 2.23 -12.95
CA GLY A 12 -9.22 2.44 -13.23
C GLY A 12 -9.60 3.88 -13.44
N SER A 13 -10.85 4.17 -13.08
CA SER A 13 -11.48 5.45 -13.39
C SER A 13 -10.99 6.57 -12.50
N GLU A 14 -11.06 7.78 -13.02
CA GLU A 14 -10.83 8.98 -12.22
C GLU A 14 -11.91 9.09 -11.15
N ARG A 15 -11.51 9.64 -10.01
CA ARG A 15 -12.41 9.81 -8.87
C ARG A 15 -12.11 11.12 -8.17
N SER A 16 -13.08 11.60 -7.40
CA SER A 16 -12.81 12.71 -6.48
C SER A 16 -11.95 12.18 -5.33
N THR A 17 -10.95 12.96 -4.91
CA THR A 17 -10.15 12.57 -3.73
C THR A 17 -11.00 12.59 -2.47
N ALA A 18 -12.14 13.27 -2.46
CA ALA A 18 -13.09 13.21 -1.35
C ALA A 18 -13.68 11.82 -1.15
N ASP A 19 -13.60 10.95 -2.17
CA ASP A 19 -14.09 9.58 -2.07
C ASP A 19 -13.09 8.63 -1.40
N ILE A 20 -11.86 9.08 -1.16
CA ILE A 20 -10.83 8.25 -0.54
C ILE A 20 -11.12 8.15 0.95
N LYS A 21 -11.44 6.94 1.41
CA LYS A 21 -11.85 6.71 2.80
C LYS A 21 -10.98 5.68 3.53
N TYR A 22 -10.20 4.88 2.79
CA TYR A 22 -9.46 3.76 3.36
C TYR A 22 -8.06 3.70 2.79
N LEU A 23 -7.13 3.21 3.61
CA LEU A 23 -5.80 2.77 3.15
C LEU A 23 -5.74 1.26 3.24
N VAL A 24 -5.24 0.62 2.21
CA VAL A 24 -5.09 -0.84 2.19
C VAL A 24 -3.61 -1.18 2.06
N ILE A 25 -3.14 -2.02 2.96
CA ILE A 25 -1.74 -2.45 3.02
C ILE A 25 -1.61 -3.81 2.34
N HIS A 26 -0.62 -3.91 1.44
CA HIS A 26 -0.30 -5.11 0.68
C HIS A 26 1.20 -5.36 0.74
N TYR A 27 1.62 -6.50 0.21
CA TYR A 27 3.02 -6.75 -0.06
C TYR A 27 3.15 -7.32 -1.47
N THR A 28 4.32 -7.16 -2.08
CA THR A 28 4.49 -7.62 -3.46
C THR A 28 4.68 -9.13 -3.58
N SER A 29 4.99 -9.78 -2.46
CA SER A 29 5.22 -11.21 -2.40
C SER A 29 6.46 -11.65 -3.18
N ASN A 30 7.39 -10.76 -3.41
CA ASN A 30 8.63 -11.06 -4.14
C ASN A 30 9.83 -10.96 -3.18
N ASP A 31 10.71 -11.95 -3.25
CA ASP A 31 11.96 -11.93 -2.51
C ASP A 31 12.99 -11.23 -3.40
N GLY A 32 13.14 -9.93 -3.18
CA GLY A 32 14.14 -9.15 -3.90
C GLY A 32 13.60 -8.25 -5.01
N ASP A 33 12.58 -7.45 -4.72
CA ASP A 33 12.18 -6.39 -5.67
C ASP A 33 12.34 -5.03 -4.96
N SER A 34 12.05 -3.95 -5.68
CA SER A 34 12.16 -2.61 -5.14
C SER A 34 10.95 -1.78 -5.56
N ASP A 35 10.79 -0.63 -4.90
CA ASP A 35 9.75 0.30 -5.31
C ASP A 35 9.98 0.75 -6.74
N GLU A 36 11.24 1.00 -7.11
CA GLU A 36 11.56 1.47 -8.45
C GLU A 36 11.32 0.40 -9.50
N SER A 37 11.70 -0.86 -9.22
CA SER A 37 11.50 -1.93 -10.19
C SER A 37 10.01 -2.18 -10.42
N ASN A 38 9.21 -2.09 -9.37
CA ASN A 38 7.76 -2.22 -9.53
C ASN A 38 7.19 -1.05 -10.33
N GLY A 39 7.64 0.16 -10.06
CA GLY A 39 7.20 1.31 -10.83
C GLY A 39 7.47 1.12 -12.33
N LYS A 40 8.66 0.65 -12.66
CA LYS A 40 9.04 0.39 -14.07
C LYS A 40 8.20 -0.72 -14.68
N TYR A 41 7.94 -1.77 -13.90
CA TYR A 41 7.19 -2.92 -14.42
C TYR A 41 5.76 -2.50 -14.81
N PHE A 42 5.07 -1.80 -13.94
CA PHE A 42 3.69 -1.40 -14.22
C PHE A 42 3.60 -0.28 -15.25
N ALA A 43 4.69 0.50 -15.45
CA ALA A 43 4.75 1.50 -16.51
C ALA A 43 4.96 0.86 -17.88
N ARG A 44 5.57 -0.33 -17.90
CA ARG A 44 5.96 -0.98 -19.16
C ARG A 44 4.95 -2.05 -19.59
N GLU A 45 4.49 -2.87 -18.65
CA GLU A 45 3.70 -4.06 -18.98
C GLU A 45 2.22 -3.83 -18.81
N VAL A 46 1.40 -4.49 -19.62
CA VAL A 46 -0.04 -4.51 -19.42
C VAL A 46 -0.36 -5.65 -18.48
N VAL A 47 -0.73 -5.33 -17.23
CA VAL A 47 -0.92 -6.31 -16.16
C VAL A 47 -2.39 -6.35 -15.71
N LYS A 48 -3.09 -5.24 -15.87
CA LYS A 48 -4.48 -5.05 -15.41
C LYS A 48 -4.59 -5.23 -13.91
N ALA A 49 -3.57 -4.74 -13.21
CA ALA A 49 -3.49 -4.66 -11.76
C ALA A 49 -2.57 -3.50 -11.43
N SER A 50 -2.72 -2.92 -10.24
CA SER A 50 -1.88 -1.79 -9.85
C SER A 50 -2.01 -1.49 -8.36
N ALA A 51 -1.14 -0.62 -7.89
CA ALA A 51 -1.22 -0.02 -6.57
C ALA A 51 -0.83 1.44 -6.70
N HIS A 52 -1.24 2.25 -5.75
CA HIS A 52 -0.90 3.68 -5.79
C HIS A 52 0.57 3.90 -5.46
N TYR A 53 1.10 3.17 -4.49
CA TYR A 53 2.46 3.39 -3.98
C TYR A 53 3.18 2.07 -3.76
N PHE A 54 4.46 2.06 -4.10
CA PHE A 54 5.39 0.98 -3.74
C PHE A 54 6.44 1.57 -2.80
N VAL A 55 6.78 0.82 -1.75
CA VAL A 55 7.68 1.30 -0.68
C VAL A 55 8.76 0.26 -0.44
N ASP A 56 10.02 0.72 -0.33
CA ASP A 56 11.08 -0.15 0.19
C ASP A 56 11.93 0.64 1.18
N ASP A 57 13.12 0.16 1.53
CA ASP A 57 13.93 0.80 2.54
C ASP A 57 14.64 2.05 2.05
N ASN A 58 14.64 2.28 0.74
CA ASN A 58 15.31 3.44 0.15
C ASN A 58 14.35 4.55 -0.24
N SER A 59 13.14 4.20 -0.69
CA SER A 59 12.32 5.20 -1.34
C SER A 59 10.87 4.74 -1.47
N VAL A 60 10.05 5.66 -1.97
CA VAL A 60 8.65 5.41 -2.32
C VAL A 60 8.48 5.83 -3.77
N THR A 61 7.79 5.01 -4.55
CA THR A 61 7.42 5.34 -5.92
C THR A 61 5.90 5.38 -6.05
N GLN A 62 5.36 6.50 -6.52
CA GLN A 62 3.93 6.57 -6.85
C GLN A 62 3.71 6.04 -8.25
N SER A 63 2.82 5.06 -8.37
CA SER A 63 2.54 4.37 -9.62
C SER A 63 1.15 4.71 -10.18
N VAL A 64 0.20 5.09 -9.31
CA VAL A 64 -1.12 5.53 -9.75
C VAL A 64 -1.43 6.84 -9.03
N PRO A 65 -1.94 7.86 -9.74
CA PRO A 65 -2.31 9.10 -9.05
C PRO A 65 -3.46 8.86 -8.07
N ASP A 66 -3.48 9.62 -6.98
CA ASP A 66 -4.50 9.44 -5.94
C ASP A 66 -5.91 9.65 -6.49
N ASN A 67 -6.07 10.51 -7.50
CA ASN A 67 -7.40 10.79 -8.06
C ASN A 67 -7.84 9.78 -9.13
N TYR A 68 -7.20 8.60 -9.13
CA TYR A 68 -7.62 7.46 -9.93
C TYR A 68 -7.68 6.22 -9.06
N ALA A 69 -8.62 5.34 -9.36
CA ALA A 69 -8.71 4.05 -8.67
C ALA A 69 -7.58 3.15 -9.16
N ALA A 70 -6.91 2.46 -8.26
CA ALA A 70 -6.00 1.38 -8.65
C ALA A 70 -6.82 0.08 -8.79
N TYR A 71 -6.30 -0.87 -9.56
CA TYR A 71 -6.88 -2.22 -9.60
C TYR A 71 -6.16 -3.06 -8.55
N ALA A 72 -6.56 -2.94 -7.30
CA ALA A 72 -5.80 -3.48 -6.20
C ALA A 72 -6.57 -4.42 -5.28
N VAL A 73 -7.88 -4.20 -5.08
CA VAL A 73 -8.64 -4.97 -4.10
C VAL A 73 -9.92 -5.58 -4.67
N GLY A 74 -10.08 -5.57 -5.96
CA GLY A 74 -11.26 -6.17 -6.60
C GLY A 74 -11.21 -7.69 -6.54
N GLY A 75 -12.30 -8.30 -6.99
CA GLY A 75 -12.37 -9.75 -7.09
C GLY A 75 -13.23 -10.36 -6.00
N LYS A 76 -13.31 -11.68 -6.06
CA LYS A 76 -14.17 -12.45 -5.17
C LYS A 76 -13.48 -12.69 -3.84
N CYS A 77 -14.26 -13.10 -2.85
CA CYS A 77 -13.72 -13.53 -1.56
C CYS A 77 -12.82 -14.75 -1.75
N GLN A 78 -11.67 -14.71 -1.10
CA GLN A 78 -10.67 -15.78 -1.24
C GLN A 78 -10.50 -16.62 0.02
N SER A 79 -11.15 -16.23 1.11
CA SER A 79 -11.16 -17.01 2.34
C SER A 79 -12.38 -16.58 3.14
N ALA A 80 -12.55 -17.16 4.31
CA ALA A 80 -13.67 -16.80 5.18
C ALA A 80 -13.48 -15.46 5.89
N HIS A 81 -12.28 -14.89 5.85
CA HIS A 81 -12.01 -13.60 6.48
C HIS A 81 -12.19 -12.50 5.45
N HIS A 82 -13.27 -11.74 5.55
CA HIS A 82 -13.49 -10.61 4.64
C HIS A 82 -14.48 -9.62 5.22
N PRO A 83 -14.16 -9.04 6.41
CA PRO A 83 -15.14 -8.18 7.10
C PRO A 83 -15.52 -6.92 6.32
N TYR A 84 -14.69 -6.47 5.38
CA TYR A 84 -14.97 -5.27 4.62
C TYR A 84 -15.37 -5.53 3.17
N TYR A 85 -15.71 -6.77 2.85
CA TYR A 85 -16.10 -7.10 1.47
C TYR A 85 -17.37 -6.34 1.10
N GLY A 86 -17.34 -5.69 -0.05
CA GLY A 86 -18.47 -4.88 -0.50
C GLY A 86 -18.45 -3.45 0.05
N THR A 87 -17.64 -3.19 1.07
CA THR A 87 -17.50 -1.86 1.65
C THR A 87 -16.26 -1.15 1.12
N ILE A 88 -15.11 -1.83 1.14
CA ILE A 88 -13.86 -1.26 0.64
C ILE A 88 -13.67 -1.72 -0.79
N LYS A 89 -13.47 -0.76 -1.67
CA LYS A 89 -13.40 -0.99 -3.11
C LYS A 89 -12.23 -0.22 -3.68
N ASN A 90 -11.87 -0.54 -4.92
CA ASN A 90 -10.85 0.24 -5.63
C ASN A 90 -11.20 1.72 -5.67
N ALA A 91 -12.49 2.04 -5.79
CA ALA A 91 -12.93 3.43 -5.94
C ALA A 91 -12.79 4.27 -4.68
N ASN A 92 -12.66 3.66 -3.50
CA ASN A 92 -12.65 4.43 -2.25
C ASN A 92 -11.41 4.19 -1.39
N SER A 93 -10.35 3.61 -1.96
CA SER A 93 -9.16 3.28 -1.17
C SER A 93 -7.89 3.66 -1.92
N ILE A 94 -6.82 3.82 -1.13
CA ILE A 94 -5.46 3.93 -1.64
C ILE A 94 -4.73 2.67 -1.21
N SER A 95 -4.00 2.06 -2.14
CA SER A 95 -3.25 0.83 -1.88
C SER A 95 -1.76 1.12 -1.83
N ILE A 96 -1.11 0.59 -0.79
CA ILE A 96 0.33 0.70 -0.56
C ILE A 96 0.90 -0.71 -0.57
N GLU A 97 1.91 -0.95 -1.40
CA GLU A 97 2.59 -2.24 -1.54
C GLU A 97 3.98 -2.15 -0.91
N MET A 98 4.22 -2.97 0.10
CA MET A 98 5.55 -3.09 0.69
C MET A 98 6.39 -4.05 -0.13
N CYS A 99 7.63 -3.66 -0.43
CA CYS A 99 8.57 -4.44 -1.22
C CYS A 99 9.65 -5.01 -0.33
N ASP A 100 10.07 -6.24 -0.62
CA ASP A 100 11.23 -6.86 0.03
C ASP A 100 12.42 -6.72 -0.90
N ASN A 101 13.28 -5.73 -0.65
CA ASN A 101 14.43 -5.51 -1.52
C ASN A 101 15.70 -6.21 -1.03
N HIS A 102 15.56 -7.16 -0.11
CA HIS A 102 16.67 -7.96 0.41
C HIS A 102 16.46 -9.42 0.06
N LYS A 103 17.02 -9.85 -1.06
CA LYS A 103 16.83 -11.22 -1.53
C LYS A 103 17.64 -12.17 -0.65
N ASP A 104 16.95 -13.01 0.12
CA ASP A 104 17.62 -13.93 1.04
C ASP A 104 16.91 -15.27 1.20
N GLY A 105 15.94 -15.57 0.33
CA GLY A 105 15.23 -16.85 0.35
C GLY A 105 13.92 -16.80 1.10
N THR A 106 13.57 -15.67 1.70
CA THR A 106 12.33 -15.52 2.46
C THR A 106 11.76 -14.14 2.21
N VAL A 107 10.47 -14.04 1.94
CA VAL A 107 9.83 -12.74 1.80
C VAL A 107 9.62 -12.16 3.19
N HIS A 108 10.31 -11.07 3.47
CA HIS A 108 10.28 -10.42 4.78
C HIS A 108 10.52 -8.93 4.60
N ILE A 109 9.69 -8.12 5.21
CA ILE A 109 9.79 -6.67 5.10
C ILE A 109 10.68 -6.16 6.23
N CYS A 110 11.77 -5.51 5.87
CA CYS A 110 12.73 -5.05 6.87
C CYS A 110 12.19 -3.86 7.65
N ASP A 111 12.83 -3.60 8.79
CA ASP A 111 12.37 -2.54 9.69
C ASP A 111 12.36 -1.18 9.02
N GLU A 112 13.32 -0.91 8.15
CA GLU A 112 13.40 0.37 7.46
C GLU A 112 12.23 0.55 6.48
N THR A 113 11.86 -0.51 5.78
CA THR A 113 10.69 -0.45 4.90
C THR A 113 9.41 -0.28 5.71
N LEU A 114 9.30 -0.97 6.84
CA LEU A 114 8.15 -0.77 7.74
C LEU A 114 8.07 0.69 8.19
N ALA A 115 9.21 1.26 8.60
CA ALA A 115 9.22 2.66 9.05
C ALA A 115 8.78 3.61 7.94
N ASN A 116 9.23 3.38 6.71
CA ASN A 116 8.83 4.19 5.57
C ASN A 116 7.33 4.01 5.27
N THR A 117 6.83 2.80 5.43
CA THR A 117 5.40 2.53 5.23
C THR A 117 4.57 3.28 6.28
N TYR A 118 5.00 3.27 7.54
CA TYR A 118 4.28 4.00 8.58
C TYR A 118 4.26 5.50 8.27
N ALA A 119 5.38 6.05 7.83
CA ALA A 119 5.45 7.48 7.51
C ALA A 119 4.52 7.83 6.34
N LEU A 120 4.51 7.01 5.31
CA LEU A 120 3.62 7.24 4.17
C LEU A 120 2.16 7.12 4.59
N ALA A 121 1.83 6.11 5.39
CA ALA A 121 0.46 5.93 5.86
C ALA A 121 0.01 7.15 6.66
N ARG A 122 0.86 7.64 7.58
CA ARG A 122 0.51 8.83 8.36
C ARG A 122 0.23 10.04 7.47
N ALA A 123 1.08 10.25 6.45
CA ALA A 123 0.91 11.39 5.55
C ALA A 123 -0.40 11.31 4.78
N LEU A 124 -0.74 10.11 4.29
CA LEU A 124 -1.99 9.94 3.54
C LEU A 124 -3.21 10.03 4.45
N MET A 125 -3.11 9.51 5.66
CA MET A 125 -4.19 9.64 6.66
C MET A 125 -4.48 11.12 6.93
N LYS A 126 -3.43 11.91 7.10
CA LYS A 126 -3.60 13.35 7.35
C LYS A 126 -4.20 14.03 6.14
N LYS A 127 -3.67 13.73 4.97
CA LYS A 127 -4.10 14.40 3.74
C LYS A 127 -5.58 14.16 3.43
N TYR A 128 -6.06 12.94 3.67
CA TYR A 128 -7.42 12.56 3.29
C TYR A 128 -8.33 12.33 4.49
N ASN A 129 -7.87 12.71 5.66
CA ASN A 129 -8.66 12.62 6.89
C ASN A 129 -9.14 11.18 7.13
N ILE A 130 -8.23 10.24 7.04
CA ILE A 130 -8.49 8.81 7.25
C ILE A 130 -8.03 8.46 8.65
N ASP A 131 -8.92 7.90 9.48
CA ASP A 131 -8.47 7.51 10.82
C ASP A 131 -7.92 6.09 10.79
N ILE A 132 -7.28 5.71 11.89
CA ILE A 132 -6.54 4.44 11.93
C ILE A 132 -7.46 3.22 11.77
N ASP A 133 -8.72 3.33 12.13
CA ASP A 133 -9.65 2.22 11.94
C ASP A 133 -9.94 1.96 10.47
N HIS A 134 -9.62 2.90 9.60
CA HIS A 134 -9.79 2.75 8.16
C HIS A 134 -8.49 2.35 7.45
N VAL A 135 -7.48 1.94 8.21
CA VAL A 135 -6.27 1.34 7.65
C VAL A 135 -6.40 -0.16 7.81
N VAL A 136 -6.41 -0.88 6.71
CA VAL A 136 -6.75 -2.31 6.69
C VAL A 136 -5.76 -3.06 5.81
N ARG A 137 -5.81 -4.41 5.90
CA ARG A 137 -5.05 -5.30 5.02
C ARG A 137 -5.92 -5.67 3.82
N HIS A 138 -5.29 -6.04 2.73
CA HIS A 138 -6.01 -6.68 1.62
C HIS A 138 -6.80 -7.89 2.15
N TYR A 139 -6.20 -8.63 3.08
CA TYR A 139 -6.84 -9.75 3.78
C TYR A 139 -8.22 -9.36 4.35
N ASP A 140 -8.34 -8.16 4.89
CA ASP A 140 -9.59 -7.69 5.49
C ASP A 140 -10.66 -7.35 4.44
N VAL A 141 -10.25 -7.11 3.20
CA VAL A 141 -11.18 -6.72 2.15
C VAL A 141 -11.82 -7.93 1.49
N ASN A 142 -11.00 -8.88 1.02
CA ASN A 142 -11.56 -10.02 0.30
C ASN A 142 -10.93 -11.36 0.67
N GLY A 143 -10.19 -11.41 1.77
CA GLY A 143 -9.62 -12.65 2.27
C GLY A 143 -8.36 -13.12 1.59
N LYS A 144 -7.84 -12.34 0.64
CA LYS A 144 -6.55 -12.69 0.04
C LYS A 144 -5.47 -12.74 1.12
N LEU A 145 -4.55 -13.69 1.03
CA LEU A 145 -3.48 -13.78 2.03
C LEU A 145 -2.41 -12.74 1.72
N CYS A 146 -2.74 -11.49 2.05
CA CYS A 146 -1.91 -10.33 1.76
C CYS A 146 -2.17 -9.24 2.80
N PRO A 147 -1.16 -8.70 3.44
CA PRO A 147 0.27 -9.04 3.30
C PRO A 147 0.63 -10.29 4.15
N ASN A 148 1.06 -11.33 3.47
CA ASN A 148 1.43 -12.59 4.14
C ASN A 148 2.92 -12.59 4.41
N CYS A 149 3.34 -11.72 5.29
CA CYS A 149 4.73 -11.56 5.70
C CYS A 149 4.75 -10.97 7.10
N ASN A 150 5.86 -11.15 7.81
CA ASN A 150 6.07 -10.53 9.13
C ASN A 150 4.96 -10.84 10.13
N GLY A 151 4.22 -11.92 9.92
CA GLY A 151 3.13 -12.29 10.82
C GLY A 151 1.87 -11.42 10.68
N LEU A 152 1.75 -10.62 9.64
CA LEU A 152 0.72 -9.58 9.56
C LEU A 152 -0.70 -10.11 9.34
N LEU A 153 -0.85 -11.39 9.00
CA LEU A 153 -2.21 -11.97 8.97
C LEU A 153 -2.74 -12.26 10.37
N ASN A 154 -1.89 -12.26 11.39
CA ASN A 154 -2.31 -12.39 12.78
C ASN A 154 -2.82 -11.04 13.26
N ASP A 155 -4.01 -11.01 13.85
CA ASP A 155 -4.65 -9.75 14.21
C ASP A 155 -3.88 -8.97 15.27
N ASN A 156 -3.22 -9.65 16.20
CA ASN A 156 -2.43 -8.95 17.22
C ASN A 156 -1.20 -8.28 16.61
N VAL A 157 -0.56 -8.96 15.68
CA VAL A 157 0.60 -8.39 14.97
C VAL A 157 0.14 -7.21 14.11
N TRP A 158 -0.99 -7.36 13.44
CA TRP A 158 -1.55 -6.27 12.64
C TRP A 158 -1.87 -5.06 13.52
N GLN A 159 -2.42 -5.29 14.72
CA GLN A 159 -2.71 -4.19 15.62
C GLN A 159 -1.43 -3.45 16.03
N THR A 160 -0.33 -4.18 16.24
CA THR A 160 0.97 -3.57 16.53
C THR A 160 1.44 -2.71 15.35
N PHE A 161 1.27 -3.20 14.14
CA PHE A 161 1.59 -2.43 12.93
C PHE A 161 0.81 -1.11 12.93
N LYS A 162 -0.50 -1.16 13.21
CA LYS A 162 -1.33 0.04 13.24
C LYS A 162 -0.89 0.98 14.37
N ASN A 163 -0.56 0.42 15.54
CA ASN A 163 -0.05 1.24 16.65
C ASN A 163 1.23 1.96 16.24
N ASN A 164 2.08 1.30 15.48
CA ASN A 164 3.32 1.92 15.02
C ASN A 164 3.06 3.03 13.99
N ILE A 165 2.02 2.90 13.18
CA ILE A 165 1.65 4.02 12.30
C ILE A 165 1.34 5.25 13.14
N VAL A 166 0.53 5.08 14.17
CA VAL A 166 0.05 6.21 14.99
C VAL A 166 1.20 6.80 15.83
N ASN A 167 2.02 5.94 16.42
CA ASN A 167 2.97 6.37 17.45
C ASN A 167 4.38 6.63 16.95
N SER A 168 4.75 6.10 15.78
CA SER A 168 6.10 6.26 15.28
C SER A 168 6.31 7.70 14.79
N THR A 169 7.43 8.28 15.14
CA THR A 169 7.78 9.63 14.68
C THR A 169 8.93 9.60 13.69
N THR A 170 9.44 8.41 13.37
CA THR A 170 10.60 8.28 12.50
C THR A 170 10.27 7.43 11.28
N GLY A 171 11.12 7.53 10.33
CA GLY A 171 11.13 6.77 9.09
C GLY A 171 12.12 7.44 8.19
N ALA A 172 12.72 6.66 7.32
CA ALA A 172 13.73 7.24 6.42
C ALA A 172 13.14 8.31 5.52
N LEU A 173 11.84 8.24 5.27
CA LEU A 173 11.15 9.20 4.42
C LEU A 173 10.28 10.15 5.23
N GLY A 174 10.52 10.23 6.53
CA GLY A 174 9.71 11.06 7.40
C GLY A 174 9.65 12.53 6.96
N THR A 175 10.69 13.04 6.37
CA THR A 175 10.74 14.41 5.89
C THR A 175 10.42 14.53 4.41
N GLY A 176 10.68 13.54 3.70
CA GLY A 176 10.48 13.55 2.26
C GLY A 176 9.20 12.88 1.80
N UNK A 177 9.21 11.76 2.20
CA UNK A 177 8.16 10.94 1.71
C UNK A 177 6.84 11.29 2.18
N UNK A 178 6.92 11.49 3.15
CA UNK A 178 5.73 11.76 3.69
C UNK A 178 5.21 13.00 3.17
N UNK A 179 5.92 13.56 3.10
CA UNK A 179 5.58 14.73 2.52
C UNK A 179 5.16 14.62 1.16
N UNK A 180 5.71 13.85 0.83
CA UNK A 180 5.40 13.65 -0.52
C UNK A 180 4.09 13.06 -0.72
N UNK A 181 3.95 12.38 0.02
CA UNK A 181 2.75 11.77 -0.03
C UNK A 181 1.70 12.71 0.11
N UNK A 182 2.02 13.35 0.74
CA UNK A 182 1.09 14.30 0.96
C UNK A 182 1.00 15.29 -0.11
N UNK A 183 1.82 15.29 -0.47
CA UNK A 183 1.92 16.22 -1.54
C UNK A 183 1.38 15.72 -2.79
N UNK A 184 1.56 14.81 -2.69
CA UNK A 184 1.21 14.27 -3.87
C UNK A 184 0.28 14.58 -4.42
#